data_f74ed5c8b1b3110259c61acf3c65f7da
#
_entry.id   f74ed5c8b1b3110259c61acf3c65f7da
#
_cell.length_a   1.000
_cell.length_b   1.000
_cell.length_c   1.000
_cell.angle_alpha   90.00
_cell.angle_beta   90.00
_cell.angle_gamma   90.00
#
_symmetry.space_group_name_H-M   'P 1'
#
loop_
_entity.id
_entity.type
_entity.pdbx_description
1 polymer ?
#
loop_
_entity_poly.entity_id
_entity_poly.type
_entity_poly.pdbx_seq_one_letter_code
_entity_poly.pdbx_strand_id
1 'polypeptide(L)'
;MDAAAFVNSVISRPWQADGLHCWELTRLCQREVFGRDLPAVLVAPESLLAKVRLMRRRHDFEGWTVSNRPCHGAVCFLTRKGHGDADAACHSGTWLALDGPGALLHVDHPQGVAFESLAELKLRNWSEPSFHIPIR
;
A
#
# COMPACT_ATOMS: atom_id res chain seq x y z
N MET A 1 -9.80 11.79 -10.44
CA MET A 1 -10.83 11.35 -9.46
C MET A 1 -10.36 11.79 -8.09
N ASP A 2 -11.24 12.31 -7.26
CA ASP A 2 -10.79 12.65 -5.91
C ASP A 2 -10.66 11.40 -5.03
N ALA A 3 -9.88 11.55 -3.96
CA ALA A 3 -9.55 10.41 -3.11
C ALA A 3 -10.77 9.78 -2.44
N ALA A 4 -11.71 10.59 -1.95
CA ALA A 4 -12.90 10.08 -1.30
C ALA A 4 -13.76 9.27 -2.27
N ALA A 5 -13.94 9.76 -3.49
CA ALA A 5 -14.69 9.05 -4.52
C ALA A 5 -14.01 7.72 -4.87
N PHE A 6 -12.68 7.74 -4.94
CA PHE A 6 -11.93 6.52 -5.22
C PHE A 6 -12.12 5.47 -4.12
N VAL A 7 -11.97 5.89 -2.86
CA VAL A 7 -12.17 4.97 -1.72
C VAL A 7 -13.57 4.36 -1.79
N ASN A 8 -14.59 5.19 -2.00
CA ASN A 8 -15.97 4.72 -2.08
C ASN A 8 -16.18 3.72 -3.22
N SER A 9 -15.42 3.85 -4.31
CA SER A 9 -15.56 2.96 -5.45
C SER A 9 -14.94 1.59 -5.23
N VAL A 10 -13.98 1.46 -4.32
CA VAL A 10 -13.25 0.21 -4.12
C VAL A 10 -13.46 -0.44 -2.75
N ILE A 11 -13.96 0.31 -1.77
CA ILE A 11 -14.08 -0.20 -0.40
C ILE A 11 -14.90 -1.50 -0.37
N SER A 12 -14.46 -2.46 0.41
CA SER A 12 -15.07 -3.79 0.57
C SER A 12 -14.99 -4.71 -0.65
N ARG A 13 -14.30 -4.31 -1.72
CA ARG A 13 -14.07 -5.23 -2.83
C ARG A 13 -13.13 -6.35 -2.37
N PRO A 14 -13.32 -7.58 -2.87
CA PRO A 14 -12.49 -8.70 -2.43
C PRO A 14 -11.08 -8.63 -2.98
N TRP A 15 -10.14 -9.22 -2.25
CA TRP A 15 -8.80 -9.49 -2.74
C TRP A 15 -8.86 -10.54 -3.86
N GLN A 16 -8.08 -10.33 -4.92
CA GLN A 16 -8.01 -11.24 -6.05
C GLN A 16 -6.56 -11.39 -6.51
N ALA A 17 -6.09 -12.63 -6.60
CA ALA A 17 -4.70 -12.92 -6.95
C ALA A 17 -4.33 -12.38 -8.33
N ASP A 18 -5.23 -12.50 -9.30
CA ASP A 18 -5.02 -12.04 -10.67
C ASP A 18 -5.78 -10.75 -10.98
N GLY A 19 -6.20 -10.04 -9.95
CA GLY A 19 -6.95 -8.79 -10.10
C GLY A 19 -6.52 -7.81 -9.03
N LEU A 20 -7.44 -7.49 -8.11
CA LEU A 20 -7.21 -6.47 -7.10
C LEU A 20 -6.44 -7.04 -5.91
N HIS A 21 -5.12 -7.09 -6.02
CA HIS A 21 -4.22 -7.41 -4.91
C HIS A 21 -3.50 -6.14 -4.45
N CYS A 22 -2.67 -6.24 -3.41
CA CYS A 22 -2.13 -5.06 -2.74
C CYS A 22 -1.40 -4.09 -3.69
N TRP A 23 -0.52 -4.60 -4.54
CA TRP A 23 0.23 -3.72 -5.45
C TRP A 23 -0.66 -3.17 -6.55
N GLU A 24 -1.58 -3.96 -7.07
CA GLU A 24 -2.48 -3.50 -8.12
C GLU A 24 -3.41 -2.40 -7.61
N LEU A 25 -3.93 -2.51 -6.39
CA LEU A 25 -4.73 -1.44 -5.79
C LEU A 25 -3.88 -0.18 -5.60
N THR A 26 -2.64 -0.34 -5.14
CA THR A 26 -1.72 0.79 -4.99
C THR A 26 -1.49 1.49 -6.33
N ARG A 27 -1.20 0.72 -7.37
CA ARG A 27 -1.02 1.28 -8.73
C ARG A 27 -2.27 2.01 -9.20
N LEU A 28 -3.43 1.38 -9.02
CA LEU A 28 -4.71 1.95 -9.45
C LEU A 28 -4.99 3.28 -8.75
N CYS A 29 -4.82 3.32 -7.43
CA CYS A 29 -5.03 4.53 -6.65
C CYS A 29 -4.07 5.65 -7.08
N GLN A 30 -2.80 5.33 -7.23
CA GLN A 30 -1.80 6.32 -7.64
C GLN A 30 -2.13 6.90 -9.02
N ARG A 31 -2.60 6.06 -9.93
CA ARG A 31 -2.96 6.52 -11.28
C ARG A 31 -4.24 7.36 -11.26
N GLU A 32 -5.30 6.85 -10.65
CA GLU A 32 -6.63 7.48 -10.73
C GLU A 32 -6.74 8.74 -9.90
N VAL A 33 -6.08 8.79 -8.75
CA VAL A 33 -6.17 9.94 -7.84
C VAL A 33 -5.05 10.93 -8.06
N PHE A 34 -3.84 10.46 -8.32
CA PHE A 34 -2.64 11.32 -8.36
C PHE A 34 -2.00 11.44 -9.73
N GLY A 35 -2.48 10.68 -10.72
CA GLY A 35 -1.90 10.72 -12.07
C GLY A 35 -0.49 10.17 -12.17
N ARG A 36 -0.14 9.24 -11.30
CA ARG A 36 1.20 8.66 -11.23
C ARG A 36 1.20 7.23 -11.74
N ASP A 37 2.13 6.92 -12.64
CA ASP A 37 2.30 5.57 -13.17
C ASP A 37 3.38 4.84 -12.39
N LEU A 38 3.01 3.75 -11.74
CA LEU A 38 3.96 2.88 -11.05
C LEU A 38 4.20 1.63 -11.88
N PRO A 39 5.40 1.03 -11.76
CA PRO A 39 5.72 -0.15 -12.55
C PRO A 39 4.82 -1.34 -12.20
N ALA A 40 4.49 -2.13 -13.21
CA ALA A 40 3.73 -3.35 -13.01
C ALA A 40 4.60 -4.37 -12.27
N VAL A 41 3.93 -5.18 -11.44
CA VAL A 41 4.60 -6.22 -10.66
C VAL A 41 4.21 -7.58 -11.24
N LEU A 42 5.20 -8.29 -11.78
CA LEU A 42 4.98 -9.57 -12.42
C LEU A 42 5.33 -10.73 -11.48
N VAL A 43 4.67 -10.78 -10.32
CA VAL A 43 4.83 -11.88 -9.36
C VAL A 43 3.48 -12.32 -8.86
N ALA A 44 3.37 -13.62 -8.56
CA ALA A 44 2.16 -14.17 -8.00
C ALA A 44 1.91 -13.57 -6.61
N PRO A 45 0.80 -12.87 -6.39
CA PRO A 45 0.57 -12.16 -5.13
C PRO A 45 0.49 -13.09 -3.92
N GLU A 46 0.10 -14.33 -4.10
CA GLU A 46 0.02 -15.31 -3.03
C GLU A 46 1.38 -15.88 -2.62
N SER A 47 2.43 -15.60 -3.39
CA SER A 47 3.78 -16.05 -3.05
C SER A 47 4.42 -15.05 -2.10
N LEU A 48 4.50 -15.38 -0.83
CA LEU A 48 5.09 -14.52 0.18
C LEU A 48 6.56 -14.21 -0.13
N LEU A 49 7.33 -15.23 -0.55
CA LEU A 49 8.75 -15.04 -0.84
C LEU A 49 8.94 -14.08 -2.01
N ALA A 50 8.15 -14.21 -3.06
CA ALA A 50 8.21 -13.31 -4.20
C ALA A 50 7.85 -11.88 -3.79
N LYS A 51 6.82 -11.71 -2.96
CA LYS A 51 6.44 -10.40 -2.44
C LYS A 51 7.56 -9.76 -1.63
N VAL A 52 8.18 -10.52 -0.75
CA VAL A 52 9.28 -10.03 0.09
C VAL A 52 10.45 -9.56 -0.76
N ARG A 53 10.84 -10.35 -1.75
CA ARG A 53 11.94 -9.98 -2.65
C ARG A 53 11.64 -8.70 -3.40
N LEU A 54 10.42 -8.57 -3.88
CA LEU A 54 9.99 -7.41 -4.63
C LEU A 54 9.96 -6.17 -3.75
N MET A 55 9.39 -6.26 -2.56
CA MET A 55 9.25 -5.12 -1.66
C MET A 55 10.59 -4.67 -1.08
N ARG A 56 11.59 -5.55 -1.04
CA ARG A 56 12.94 -5.16 -0.66
C ARG A 56 13.57 -4.19 -1.65
N ARG A 57 13.05 -4.14 -2.87
CA ARG A 57 13.55 -3.23 -3.92
C ARG A 57 12.84 -1.89 -3.91
N ARG A 58 12.13 -1.56 -2.84
CA ARG A 58 11.36 -0.31 -2.76
C ARG A 58 12.22 0.95 -2.87
N HIS A 59 13.51 0.87 -2.54
CA HIS A 59 14.41 2.02 -2.74
C HIS A 59 14.78 2.25 -4.19
N ASP A 60 14.44 1.34 -5.08
CA ASP A 60 14.66 1.51 -6.51
C ASP A 60 13.60 2.40 -7.14
N PHE A 61 12.71 2.97 -6.35
CA PHE A 61 11.76 3.97 -6.82
C PHE A 61 12.52 5.24 -7.20
N GLU A 62 12.92 5.32 -8.46
CA GLU A 62 13.57 6.53 -8.95
C GLU A 62 12.63 7.72 -8.80
N GLY A 63 13.15 8.82 -8.28
CA GLY A 63 12.35 10.03 -8.10
C GLY A 63 11.45 10.01 -6.87
N TRP A 64 11.62 9.02 -5.98
CA TRP A 64 10.87 8.92 -4.73
C TRP A 64 11.79 9.00 -3.52
N THR A 65 11.27 9.50 -2.42
CA THR A 65 12.01 9.59 -1.17
C THR A 65 11.14 9.13 -0.01
N VAL A 66 11.77 8.76 1.09
CA VAL A 66 11.08 8.29 2.28
C VAL A 66 10.77 9.47 3.18
N SER A 67 9.51 9.59 3.60
CA SER A 67 9.10 10.55 4.61
C SER A 67 9.06 9.86 5.97
N ASN A 68 9.39 10.60 7.03
CA ASN A 68 9.33 10.06 8.40
C ASN A 68 7.96 10.25 9.06
N ARG A 69 6.98 10.73 8.31
CA ARG A 69 5.61 10.92 8.81
C ARG A 69 4.60 10.65 7.70
N PRO A 70 3.33 10.38 8.06
CA PRO A 70 2.28 10.17 7.06
C PRO A 70 2.11 11.37 6.14
N CYS A 71 1.97 11.10 4.85
CA CYS A 71 1.76 12.11 3.83
C CYS A 71 0.65 11.66 2.89
N HIS A 72 -0.26 12.58 2.58
CA HIS A 72 -1.33 12.31 1.62
C HIS A 72 -0.74 11.91 0.26
N GLY A 73 -1.19 10.77 -0.25
CA GLY A 73 -0.71 10.24 -1.53
C GLY A 73 0.57 9.42 -1.45
N ALA A 74 1.11 9.19 -0.25
CA ALA A 74 2.31 8.37 -0.12
C ALA A 74 2.03 6.91 -0.49
N VAL A 75 2.98 6.30 -1.22
CA VAL A 75 3.01 4.85 -1.37
C VAL A 75 3.60 4.28 -0.09
N CYS A 76 2.92 3.33 0.50
CA CYS A 76 3.34 2.75 1.78
C CYS A 76 3.72 1.30 1.60
N PHE A 77 4.77 0.88 2.33
CA PHE A 77 5.15 -0.52 2.45
C PHE A 77 5.14 -0.89 3.92
N LEU A 78 4.69 -2.10 4.20
CA LEU A 78 4.65 -2.61 5.56
C LEU A 78 4.84 -4.12 5.58
N THR A 79 5.20 -4.64 6.75
CA THR A 79 5.32 -6.07 6.98
C THR A 79 4.31 -6.50 8.02
N ARG A 80 4.04 -7.80 8.09
CA ARG A 80 3.22 -8.35 9.16
C ARG A 80 4.14 -8.97 10.19
N LYS A 81 3.86 -8.73 11.47
CA LYS A 81 4.64 -9.29 12.57
C LYS A 81 4.67 -10.81 12.45
N GLY A 82 5.84 -11.38 12.67
CA GLY A 82 6.04 -12.81 12.54
C GLY A 82 6.52 -13.28 11.20
N HIS A 83 6.60 -12.40 10.21
CA HIS A 83 7.09 -12.73 8.87
C HIS A 83 8.56 -12.37 8.65
N GLY A 84 9.32 -12.24 9.71
CA GLY A 84 10.76 -12.26 9.64
C GLY A 84 11.42 -10.90 9.48
N ASP A 85 12.25 -10.76 8.47
CA ASP A 85 13.16 -9.64 8.26
C ASP A 85 12.47 -8.28 8.35
N ALA A 86 12.95 -7.43 9.25
CA ALA A 86 12.39 -6.10 9.47
C ALA A 86 12.49 -5.19 8.24
N ASP A 87 13.45 -5.47 7.36
CA ASP A 87 13.61 -4.69 6.13
C ASP A 87 12.77 -5.21 4.98
N ALA A 88 12.07 -6.31 5.16
CA ALA A 88 11.31 -6.94 4.10
C ALA A 88 9.84 -6.53 4.20
N ALA A 89 9.43 -5.62 3.35
CA ALA A 89 8.03 -5.26 3.22
C ALA A 89 7.33 -6.32 2.37
N CYS A 90 6.17 -6.79 2.82
CA CYS A 90 5.39 -7.80 2.09
C CYS A 90 4.02 -7.28 1.67
N HIS A 91 3.72 -6.03 1.90
CA HIS A 91 2.40 -5.44 1.65
C HIS A 91 2.55 -3.98 1.25
N SER A 92 1.60 -3.48 0.48
CA SER A 92 1.61 -2.08 0.06
C SER A 92 0.23 -1.47 0.13
N GLY A 93 0.19 -0.14 0.12
CA GLY A 93 -1.04 0.63 0.07
C GLY A 93 -0.75 2.08 -0.23
N THR A 94 -1.80 2.90 -0.22
CA THR A 94 -1.69 4.34 -0.39
C THR A 94 -2.25 5.04 0.84
N TRP A 95 -1.50 6.01 1.36
CA TRP A 95 -1.96 6.83 2.49
C TRP A 95 -2.83 7.97 1.98
N LEU A 96 -4.02 8.11 2.54
CA LEU A 96 -4.94 9.19 2.16
C LEU A 96 -5.38 9.94 3.42
N ALA A 97 -5.13 11.26 3.44
CA ALA A 97 -5.48 12.11 4.56
C ALA A 97 -6.88 12.68 4.36
N LEU A 98 -7.89 11.80 4.38
CA LEU A 98 -9.28 12.20 4.18
C LEU A 98 -9.92 12.76 5.45
N ASP A 99 -9.62 12.14 6.59
CA ASP A 99 -10.14 12.56 7.88
C ASP A 99 -9.00 12.61 8.89
N GLY A 100 -8.74 13.77 9.47
CA GLY A 100 -7.68 13.94 10.45
C GLY A 100 -6.33 13.50 9.91
N PRO A 101 -5.59 12.63 10.63
CA PRO A 101 -4.26 12.20 10.20
C PRO A 101 -4.27 11.26 9.00
N GLY A 102 -5.43 10.72 8.64
CA GLY A 102 -5.55 9.83 7.49
C GLY A 102 -5.51 8.35 7.82
N ALA A 103 -5.51 7.56 6.76
CA ALA A 103 -5.51 6.10 6.87
C ALA A 103 -4.90 5.48 5.61
N LEU A 104 -4.58 4.20 5.71
CA LEU A 104 -4.03 3.42 4.61
C LEU A 104 -5.15 2.74 3.84
N LEU A 105 -5.20 2.99 2.54
CA LEU A 105 -6.06 2.24 1.64
C LEU A 105 -5.28 1.05 1.10
N HIS A 106 -5.74 -0.15 1.40
CA HIS A 106 -5.04 -1.38 1.01
C HIS A 106 -6.03 -2.52 0.86
N VAL A 107 -5.58 -3.62 0.28
CA VAL A 107 -6.40 -4.82 0.13
C VAL A 107 -5.62 -6.03 0.64
N ASP A 108 -6.25 -6.83 1.48
CA ASP A 108 -5.65 -7.97 2.12
C ASP A 108 -6.60 -9.18 2.02
N HIS A 109 -6.03 -10.37 1.95
CA HIS A 109 -6.80 -11.59 1.98
C HIS A 109 -6.92 -12.09 3.43
N PRO A 110 -8.09 -12.46 3.90
CA PRO A 110 -9.41 -12.50 3.22
C PRO A 110 -10.25 -11.24 3.41
N GLN A 111 -9.71 -10.19 4.00
CA GLN A 111 -10.47 -9.03 4.43
C GLN A 111 -11.02 -8.19 3.29
N GLY A 112 -10.34 -8.16 2.14
CA GLY A 112 -10.71 -7.28 1.05
C GLY A 112 -10.15 -5.87 1.23
N VAL A 113 -10.68 -4.93 0.46
CA VAL A 113 -10.23 -3.54 0.52
C VAL A 113 -10.70 -2.89 1.80
N ALA A 114 -9.77 -2.28 2.51
CA ALA A 114 -10.02 -1.60 3.77
C ALA A 114 -9.29 -0.25 3.81
N PHE A 115 -9.80 0.64 4.64
CA PHE A 115 -9.21 1.95 4.85
C PHE A 115 -8.97 2.08 6.36
N GLU A 116 -7.71 1.90 6.78
CA GLU A 116 -7.37 1.68 8.18
C GLU A 116 -6.37 2.69 8.71
N SER A 117 -6.64 3.22 9.90
CA SER A 117 -5.73 4.11 10.62
C SER A 117 -4.49 3.34 11.09
N LEU A 118 -3.47 4.08 11.56
CA LEU A 118 -2.28 3.46 12.13
C LEU A 118 -2.63 2.54 13.30
N ALA A 119 -3.58 2.97 14.15
CA ALA A 119 -4.01 2.15 15.28
C ALA A 119 -4.68 0.85 14.83
N GLU A 120 -5.53 0.93 13.81
CA GLU A 120 -6.20 -0.24 13.27
C GLU A 120 -5.22 -1.22 12.62
N LEU A 121 -4.24 -0.70 11.89
CA LEU A 121 -3.19 -1.53 11.31
C LEU A 121 -2.41 -2.28 12.39
N LYS A 122 -2.06 -1.58 13.47
CA LYS A 122 -1.34 -2.18 14.58
C LYS A 122 -2.13 -3.31 15.23
N LEU A 123 -3.45 -3.12 15.39
CA LEU A 123 -4.33 -4.14 15.94
C LEU A 123 -4.36 -5.41 15.08
N ARG A 124 -4.15 -5.27 13.78
CA ARG A 124 -4.12 -6.41 12.86
C ARG A 124 -2.70 -6.94 12.62
N ASN A 125 -1.78 -6.59 13.48
CA ASN A 125 -0.39 -7.08 13.45
C ASN A 125 0.46 -6.58 12.28
N TRP A 126 0.05 -5.50 11.65
CA TRP A 126 0.91 -4.85 10.67
C TRP A 126 1.97 -4.01 11.35
N SER A 127 3.13 -3.93 10.72
CA SER A 127 4.17 -2.99 11.16
C SER A 127 3.72 -1.57 10.90
N GLU A 128 4.46 -0.61 11.43
CA GLU A 128 4.28 0.78 11.04
C GLU A 128 4.67 0.93 9.57
N PRO A 129 3.85 1.59 8.74
CA PRO A 129 4.18 1.76 7.33
C PRO A 129 5.39 2.66 7.12
N SER A 130 6.15 2.41 6.06
CA SER A 130 7.06 3.40 5.51
C SER A 130 6.28 4.24 4.50
N PHE A 131 6.59 5.53 4.40
CA PHE A 131 5.86 6.46 3.54
C PHE A 131 6.80 6.97 2.45
N HIS A 132 6.45 6.72 1.19
CA HIS A 132 7.27 7.11 0.05
C HIS A 132 6.53 8.13 -0.79
N ILE A 133 7.15 9.25 -1.04
CA ILE A 133 6.56 10.36 -1.80
C ILE A 133 7.46 10.74 -2.97
N PRO A 134 6.90 11.28 -4.06
CA PRO A 134 7.75 11.75 -5.15
C PRO A 134 8.63 12.91 -4.66
N ILE A 135 9.84 12.95 -5.17
CA ILE A 135 10.77 14.05 -4.86
C ILE A 135 10.22 15.35 -5.40
N ARG A 136 9.43 15.26 -6.44
CA ARG A 136 8.83 16.44 -7.03
C ARG A 136 7.39 16.29 -7.26
#